data_31409802fb582be546e422f2adc5d1b0
#
_entry.id   31409802fb582be546e422f2adc5d1b0
#
_cell.length_a   1.000
_cell.length_b   1.000
_cell.length_c   1.000
_cell.angle_alpha   90.00
_cell.angle_beta   90.00
_cell.angle_gamma   90.00
#
_symmetry.space_group_name_H-M   'P 1'
#
loop_
_entity.id
_entity.type
_entity.pdbx_description
1 polymer ?
#
loop_
_entity_poly.entity_id
_entity_poly.type
_entity_poly.pdbx_seq_one_letter_code
_entity_poly.pdbx_strand_id
1 'polypeptide(L)'
;ELSDDDFDLNDYEHGIYVRGGHADSAFPYKGANYWMDWERPVNFEFFEADTQAISQNVGLKIQGNYSRGHRQKSFQINARDTYGNPWLNYDFFKTTTSRNRYKKIAIRSGGSDTPHSSLRDAFTSQLVIGKVDMEMQQWKPCLLIINGENRGLYQLRDKINKYYLSETHEQSTENINILNARGEVLNGKSDMFFEFYNTLIDSAFENDSIKTKMIENKLDVQNFFEYLTVEMYAANIDWGNNNIKVWNITNAVDTSKWRWILYDIDNSYNFPGATTTYSTNSIKSFLKKINITPNIFNALMEIPKFKQQF
;
A
#
# COMPACT_ATOMS: atom_id res chain seq x y z
N GLU A 1 19.03 -14.91 11.17
CA GLU A 1 18.23 -15.96 11.85
C GLU A 1 17.43 -15.30 12.95
N LEU A 2 16.13 -15.60 13.06
CA LEU A 2 15.35 -15.35 14.27
C LEU A 2 15.90 -16.27 15.35
N SER A 3 15.82 -15.89 16.63
CA SER A 3 16.00 -16.88 17.67
C SER A 3 14.93 -17.97 17.50
N ASP A 4 15.24 -19.20 17.82
CA ASP A 4 14.28 -20.30 17.76
C ASP A 4 13.06 -19.99 18.64
N ASP A 5 13.27 -19.29 19.75
CA ASP A 5 12.22 -18.83 20.67
C ASP A 5 11.20 -17.88 20.03
N ASP A 6 11.63 -16.94 19.16
CA ASP A 6 10.73 -15.99 18.49
C ASP A 6 9.77 -16.69 17.51
N PHE A 7 10.15 -17.86 16.99
CA PHE A 7 9.35 -18.64 16.05
C PHE A 7 8.83 -19.95 16.66
N ASP A 8 9.17 -20.25 17.91
CA ASP A 8 8.67 -21.44 18.58
C ASP A 8 7.14 -21.31 18.72
N LEU A 9 6.44 -22.24 18.11
CA LEU A 9 4.97 -22.35 18.21
C LEU A 9 4.50 -22.71 19.61
N ASN A 10 5.40 -23.09 20.51
CA ASN A 10 5.13 -23.40 21.91
C ASN A 10 5.45 -22.25 22.86
N ASP A 11 6.17 -21.19 22.39
CA ASP A 11 6.37 -19.97 23.19
C ASP A 11 5.14 -19.06 23.10
N TYR A 12 4.21 -19.25 24.01
CA TYR A 12 2.97 -18.46 24.09
C TYR A 12 3.20 -17.02 24.57
N GLU A 13 4.32 -16.71 25.19
CA GLU A 13 4.62 -15.37 25.70
C GLU A 13 5.34 -14.49 24.68
N HIS A 14 6.32 -15.01 23.95
CA HIS A 14 7.26 -14.22 23.15
C HIS A 14 7.25 -14.54 21.65
N GLY A 15 6.77 -15.73 21.28
CA GLY A 15 6.73 -16.15 19.87
C GLY A 15 5.85 -15.25 19.01
N ILE A 16 6.43 -14.55 18.04
CA ILE A 16 5.70 -13.59 17.17
C ILE A 16 4.69 -14.27 16.23
N TYR A 17 4.80 -15.57 16.02
CA TYR A 17 3.95 -16.33 15.10
C TYR A 17 2.78 -17.04 15.80
N VAL A 18 2.80 -17.10 17.10
CA VAL A 18 1.79 -17.82 17.90
C VAL A 18 0.57 -16.97 18.22
N ARG A 19 -0.52 -17.64 18.55
CA ARG A 19 -1.76 -16.97 18.96
C ARG A 19 -1.65 -16.34 20.34
N GLY A 20 -0.92 -16.96 21.27
CA GLY A 20 -0.82 -16.51 22.66
C GLY A 20 -2.10 -16.66 23.46
N GLY A 21 -2.02 -16.35 24.76
CA GLY A 21 -3.12 -16.54 25.71
C GLY A 21 -4.19 -15.44 25.73
N HIS A 22 -3.93 -14.29 25.11
CA HIS A 22 -4.82 -13.12 25.16
C HIS A 22 -5.62 -12.88 23.87
N ALA A 23 -5.59 -13.83 22.93
CA ALA A 23 -6.25 -13.70 21.64
C ALA A 23 -7.76 -13.93 21.74
N ASP A 24 -8.52 -13.11 20.99
CA ASP A 24 -9.94 -13.36 20.76
C ASP A 24 -10.18 -14.78 20.23
N SER A 25 -11.34 -15.34 20.52
CA SER A 25 -11.74 -16.67 20.02
C SER A 25 -12.05 -16.66 18.52
N ALA A 26 -12.50 -15.54 18.00
CA ALA A 26 -12.91 -15.36 16.61
C ALA A 26 -11.78 -14.82 15.73
N PHE A 27 -11.76 -15.24 14.45
CA PHE A 27 -10.88 -14.68 13.43
C PHE A 27 -11.13 -13.16 13.30
N PRO A 28 -10.11 -12.34 13.18
CA PRO A 28 -8.69 -12.63 13.00
C PRO A 28 -7.87 -12.73 14.30
N TYR A 29 -8.46 -13.14 15.39
CA TYR A 29 -7.81 -13.43 16.67
C TYR A 29 -7.06 -12.22 17.24
N LYS A 30 -7.73 -11.06 17.33
CA LYS A 30 -7.15 -9.84 17.88
C LYS A 30 -6.61 -10.10 19.29
N GLY A 31 -5.52 -9.42 19.64
CA GLY A 31 -4.81 -9.66 20.90
C GLY A 31 -3.78 -10.80 20.84
N ALA A 32 -3.74 -11.59 19.76
CA ALA A 32 -2.67 -12.57 19.56
C ALA A 32 -1.29 -11.90 19.43
N ASN A 33 -0.22 -12.66 19.67
CA ASN A 33 1.15 -12.17 19.60
C ASN A 33 1.47 -11.55 18.23
N TYR A 34 0.96 -12.10 17.14
CA TYR A 34 1.12 -11.53 15.80
C TYR A 34 0.34 -10.23 15.54
N TRP A 35 -0.46 -9.75 16.51
CA TRP A 35 -1.06 -8.41 16.49
C TRP A 35 -0.20 -7.37 17.18
N MET A 36 0.78 -7.81 18.00
CA MET A 36 1.71 -6.92 18.66
C MET A 36 2.63 -6.27 17.60
N ASP A 37 3.03 -5.04 17.82
CA ASP A 37 3.93 -4.32 16.91
C ASP A 37 5.41 -4.63 17.23
N TRP A 38 5.69 -5.89 17.52
CA TRP A 38 7.03 -6.36 17.81
C TRP A 38 7.89 -6.42 16.56
N GLU A 39 9.08 -5.86 16.67
CA GLU A 39 10.14 -5.97 15.68
C GLU A 39 11.28 -6.80 16.27
N ARG A 40 11.65 -7.87 15.58
CA ARG A 40 12.73 -8.79 16.00
C ARG A 40 13.95 -8.61 15.13
N PRO A 41 15.18 -8.59 15.72
CA PRO A 41 16.40 -8.62 14.95
C PRO A 41 16.55 -9.96 14.24
N VAL A 42 16.88 -9.93 12.95
CA VAL A 42 17.12 -11.12 12.14
C VAL A 42 18.27 -10.88 11.17
N ASN A 43 18.97 -11.92 10.76
CA ASN A 43 19.78 -11.87 9.56
C ASN A 43 18.89 -12.13 8.34
N PHE A 44 18.87 -11.20 7.41
CA PHE A 44 18.12 -11.28 6.16
C PHE A 44 19.06 -11.59 5.02
N GLU A 45 18.83 -12.71 4.36
CA GLU A 45 19.53 -13.13 3.17
C GLU A 45 18.58 -13.18 1.98
N PHE A 46 19.03 -12.64 0.86
CA PHE A 46 18.30 -12.74 -0.39
C PHE A 46 19.17 -13.37 -1.46
N PHE A 47 18.66 -14.43 -2.03
CA PHE A 47 19.31 -15.15 -3.13
C PHE A 47 18.56 -14.89 -4.42
N GLU A 48 19.29 -14.64 -5.48
CA GLU A 48 18.76 -14.55 -6.83
C GLU A 48 19.49 -15.57 -7.70
N ALA A 49 18.73 -16.49 -8.26
CA ALA A 49 19.26 -17.77 -8.74
C ALA A 49 20.13 -18.41 -7.62
N ASP A 50 21.29 -18.91 -7.90
CA ASP A 50 22.15 -19.56 -6.92
C ASP A 50 23.17 -18.60 -6.25
N THR A 51 22.92 -17.28 -6.34
CA THR A 51 23.84 -16.27 -5.82
C THR A 51 23.22 -15.52 -4.65
N GLN A 52 23.94 -15.43 -3.53
CA GLN A 52 23.59 -14.57 -2.42
C GLN A 52 23.80 -13.11 -2.83
N ALA A 53 22.71 -12.39 -3.03
CA ALA A 53 22.72 -11.00 -3.49
C ALA A 53 22.80 -9.99 -2.32
N ILE A 54 22.26 -10.36 -1.16
CA ILE A 54 22.30 -9.54 0.07
C ILE A 54 22.36 -10.45 1.29
N SER A 55 23.10 -10.01 2.30
CA SER A 55 23.06 -10.58 3.65
C SER A 55 23.32 -9.42 4.62
N GLN A 56 22.34 -9.13 5.48
CA GLN A 56 22.52 -8.12 6.53
C GLN A 56 21.51 -8.29 7.67
N ASN A 57 21.86 -7.74 8.83
CA ASN A 57 20.94 -7.69 9.95
C ASN A 57 19.87 -6.61 9.72
N VAL A 58 18.63 -6.95 10.06
CA VAL A 58 17.43 -6.12 9.87
C VAL A 58 16.43 -6.36 10.99
N GLY A 59 15.41 -5.51 11.07
CA GLY A 59 14.22 -5.77 11.88
C GLY A 59 13.15 -6.48 11.07
N LEU A 60 12.63 -7.58 11.59
CA LEU A 60 11.48 -8.29 11.04
C LEU A 60 10.26 -8.08 11.92
N LYS A 61 9.12 -7.79 11.31
CA LYS A 61 7.84 -7.79 12.03
C LYS A 61 6.71 -8.35 11.19
N ILE A 62 5.67 -8.87 11.85
CA ILE A 62 4.42 -9.26 11.18
C ILE A 62 3.73 -7.99 10.66
N GLN A 63 3.23 -8.04 9.43
CA GLN A 63 2.46 -6.95 8.84
C GLN A 63 1.06 -7.40 8.41
N GLY A 64 0.21 -6.43 8.11
CA GLY A 64 -1.17 -6.61 7.73
C GLY A 64 -2.13 -6.16 8.83
N ASN A 65 -3.40 -6.33 8.57
CA ASN A 65 -4.49 -6.12 9.52
C ASN A 65 -5.26 -7.44 9.63
N TYR A 66 -6.39 -7.58 8.97
CA TYR A 66 -7.22 -8.79 8.98
C TYR A 66 -6.42 -10.06 8.60
N SER A 67 -5.52 -9.94 7.62
CA SER A 67 -4.64 -11.04 7.15
C SER A 67 -3.64 -11.57 8.19
N ARG A 68 -3.42 -10.88 9.31
CA ARG A 68 -2.59 -11.40 10.43
C ARG A 68 -3.15 -12.70 11.01
N GLY A 69 -4.49 -12.91 10.93
CA GLY A 69 -5.15 -14.13 11.39
C GLY A 69 -4.89 -15.36 10.52
N HIS A 70 -4.47 -15.19 9.26
CA HIS A 70 -4.19 -16.33 8.38
C HIS A 70 -2.98 -17.14 8.84
N ARG A 71 -2.95 -18.43 8.49
CA ARG A 71 -1.83 -19.32 8.82
C ARG A 71 -0.51 -18.80 8.21
N GLN A 72 -0.53 -18.42 6.95
CA GLN A 72 0.61 -17.82 6.25
C GLN A 72 0.58 -16.30 6.46
N LYS A 73 1.48 -15.79 7.27
CA LYS A 73 1.53 -14.36 7.65
C LYS A 73 2.46 -13.58 6.74
N SER A 74 2.14 -12.32 6.54
CA SER A 74 3.02 -11.40 5.83
C SER A 74 4.01 -10.75 6.78
N PHE A 75 5.22 -10.44 6.28
CA PHE A 75 6.29 -9.82 7.05
C PHE A 75 6.71 -8.49 6.44
N GLN A 76 7.22 -7.62 7.28
CA GLN A 76 7.93 -6.40 6.88
C GLN A 76 9.37 -6.49 7.35
N ILE A 77 10.29 -6.26 6.44
CA ILE A 77 11.72 -6.11 6.68
C ILE A 77 12.03 -4.63 6.80
N ASN A 78 12.71 -4.23 7.88
CA ASN A 78 13.11 -2.86 8.16
C ASN A 78 14.64 -2.77 8.25
N ALA A 79 15.26 -2.04 7.34
CA ALA A 79 16.66 -1.65 7.49
C ALA A 79 16.75 -0.43 8.42
N ARG A 80 17.57 -0.52 9.47
CA ARG A 80 17.76 0.52 10.47
C ARG A 80 19.23 0.61 10.89
N ASP A 81 19.66 1.80 11.30
CA ASP A 81 21.02 2.01 11.88
C ASP A 81 21.28 1.08 13.07
N THR A 82 20.26 0.80 13.88
CA THR A 82 20.37 -0.11 15.05
C THR A 82 20.74 -1.55 14.68
N TYR A 83 20.55 -1.94 13.43
CA TYR A 83 20.93 -3.26 12.90
C TYR A 83 22.18 -3.21 12.02
N GLY A 84 22.79 -2.03 11.86
CA GLY A 84 24.00 -1.80 11.07
C GLY A 84 23.74 -0.93 9.84
N ASN A 85 23.40 -1.52 8.69
CA ASN A 85 23.13 -0.73 7.50
C ASN A 85 21.67 -0.24 7.48
N PRO A 86 21.42 1.09 7.41
CA PRO A 86 20.05 1.63 7.37
C PRO A 86 19.35 1.47 6.02
N TRP A 87 19.98 0.80 5.05
CA TRP A 87 19.42 0.54 3.73
C TRP A 87 19.70 -0.90 3.27
N LEU A 88 18.74 -1.50 2.58
CA LEU A 88 18.94 -2.68 1.76
C LEU A 88 19.44 -2.18 0.40
N ASN A 89 20.73 -2.35 0.12
CA ASN A 89 21.35 -1.85 -1.10
C ASN A 89 21.34 -2.95 -2.18
N TYR A 90 20.24 -3.06 -2.88
CA TYR A 90 20.06 -4.02 -3.98
C TYR A 90 18.84 -3.65 -4.81
N ASP A 91 18.91 -3.81 -6.13
CA ASP A 91 17.76 -3.68 -7.02
C ASP A 91 16.97 -5.01 -7.05
N PHE A 92 16.00 -5.13 -6.14
CA PHE A 92 15.21 -6.34 -5.99
C PHE A 92 14.30 -6.65 -7.20
N PHE A 93 13.81 -5.64 -7.89
CA PHE A 93 12.75 -5.82 -8.88
C PHE A 93 13.23 -5.75 -10.32
N LYS A 94 14.37 -5.09 -10.57
CA LYS A 94 15.02 -4.99 -11.90
C LYS A 94 14.08 -4.49 -13.00
N THR A 95 13.27 -3.48 -12.65
CA THR A 95 12.36 -2.82 -13.58
C THR A 95 12.86 -1.40 -13.91
N THR A 96 12.31 -0.78 -14.94
CA THR A 96 12.69 0.61 -15.32
C THR A 96 12.40 1.65 -14.23
N THR A 97 11.51 1.32 -13.29
CA THR A 97 11.13 2.16 -12.16
C THR A 97 11.66 1.63 -10.82
N SER A 98 12.49 0.57 -10.84
CA SER A 98 13.06 0.03 -9.62
C SER A 98 14.17 0.93 -9.09
N ARG A 99 14.35 0.85 -7.80
CA ARG A 99 15.40 1.55 -7.07
C ARG A 99 16.49 0.57 -6.66
N ASN A 100 17.64 1.08 -6.32
CA ASN A 100 18.78 0.26 -5.90
C ASN A 100 18.96 0.23 -4.37
N ARG A 101 18.07 0.88 -3.61
CA ARG A 101 18.10 0.87 -2.14
C ARG A 101 16.71 1.03 -1.53
N TYR A 102 16.49 0.36 -0.41
CA TYR A 102 15.20 0.30 0.27
C TYR A 102 15.36 0.43 1.79
N LYS A 103 14.53 1.24 2.43
CA LYS A 103 14.38 1.26 3.90
C LYS A 103 13.52 0.12 4.41
N LYS A 104 12.55 -0.28 3.58
CA LYS A 104 11.56 -1.29 3.93
C LYS A 104 11.16 -2.06 2.68
N ILE A 105 11.00 -3.36 2.84
CA ILE A 105 10.35 -4.24 1.87
C ILE A 105 9.31 -5.09 2.59
N ALA A 106 8.36 -5.65 1.85
CA ALA A 106 7.37 -6.57 2.38
C ALA A 106 7.54 -7.96 1.76
N ILE A 107 7.40 -8.98 2.58
CA ILE A 107 7.25 -10.38 2.16
C ILE A 107 5.78 -10.71 2.39
N ARG A 108 4.97 -10.63 1.33
CA ARG A 108 3.51 -10.70 1.41
C ARG A 108 3.01 -12.09 1.07
N SER A 109 2.13 -12.64 1.88
CA SER A 109 1.48 -13.94 1.66
C SER A 109 0.33 -13.88 0.64
N GLY A 110 -0.18 -12.69 0.34
CA GLY A 110 -1.37 -12.47 -0.50
C GLY A 110 -2.40 -11.57 0.16
N GLY A 111 -2.21 -11.21 1.43
CA GLY A 111 -3.16 -10.39 2.19
C GLY A 111 -4.44 -11.14 2.50
N SER A 112 -5.61 -10.53 2.26
CA SER A 112 -6.91 -11.19 2.42
C SER A 112 -7.09 -12.34 1.41
N ASP A 113 -6.40 -12.30 0.29
CA ASP A 113 -6.43 -13.32 -0.77
C ASP A 113 -5.57 -14.57 -0.46
N THR A 114 -4.85 -14.59 0.67
CA THR A 114 -3.95 -15.70 1.06
C THR A 114 -4.61 -17.08 1.01
N PRO A 115 -5.86 -17.29 1.49
CA PRO A 115 -6.51 -18.60 1.43
C PRO A 115 -7.10 -18.94 0.04
N HIS A 116 -6.88 -18.08 -0.96
CA HIS A 116 -7.47 -18.23 -2.30
C HIS A 116 -6.38 -18.27 -3.38
N SER A 117 -6.25 -17.21 -4.19
CA SER A 117 -5.25 -17.16 -5.26
C SER A 117 -3.90 -16.61 -4.81
N SER A 118 -3.88 -15.80 -3.77
CA SER A 118 -2.72 -15.02 -3.30
C SER A 118 -2.13 -14.06 -4.34
N LEU A 119 -2.77 -13.85 -5.51
CA LEU A 119 -2.20 -13.14 -6.66
C LEU A 119 -2.99 -11.90 -7.10
N ARG A 120 -4.22 -11.68 -6.62
CA ARG A 120 -5.10 -10.60 -7.14
C ARG A 120 -4.44 -9.23 -7.14
N ASP A 121 -3.81 -8.85 -6.04
CA ASP A 121 -3.09 -7.58 -5.93
C ASP A 121 -1.89 -7.50 -6.90
N ALA A 122 -1.05 -8.52 -6.92
CA ALA A 122 0.11 -8.60 -7.82
C ALA A 122 -0.32 -8.61 -9.30
N PHE A 123 -1.37 -9.35 -9.63
CA PHE A 123 -1.93 -9.42 -10.97
C PHE A 123 -2.44 -8.05 -11.44
N THR A 124 -3.21 -7.34 -10.61
CA THR A 124 -3.72 -6.01 -10.95
C THR A 124 -2.58 -5.02 -11.19
N SER A 125 -1.59 -5.01 -10.30
CA SER A 125 -0.41 -4.17 -10.49
C SER A 125 0.29 -4.48 -11.82
N GLN A 126 0.45 -5.77 -12.16
CA GLN A 126 1.09 -6.21 -13.39
C GLN A 126 0.32 -5.83 -14.66
N LEU A 127 -1.01 -5.79 -14.61
CA LEU A 127 -1.84 -5.38 -15.74
C LEU A 127 -1.60 -3.94 -16.17
N VAL A 128 -1.30 -3.05 -15.21
CA VAL A 128 -1.24 -1.60 -15.43
C VAL A 128 0.16 -1.01 -15.32
N ILE A 129 1.14 -1.75 -14.81
CA ILE A 129 2.52 -1.28 -14.70
C ILE A 129 3.08 -0.84 -16.06
N GLY A 130 3.64 0.35 -16.15
CA GLY A 130 4.14 0.93 -17.38
C GLY A 130 3.08 1.42 -18.37
N LYS A 131 1.78 1.32 -18.02
CA LYS A 131 0.67 1.81 -18.85
C LYS A 131 -0.02 3.04 -18.27
N VAL A 132 0.08 3.23 -16.96
CA VAL A 132 -0.45 4.38 -16.22
C VAL A 132 0.69 5.07 -15.48
N ASP A 133 0.59 6.38 -15.33
CA ASP A 133 1.52 7.18 -14.52
C ASP A 133 1.03 7.24 -13.08
N MET A 134 1.28 6.18 -12.32
CA MET A 134 0.80 6.03 -10.95
C MET A 134 1.77 5.24 -10.10
N GLU A 135 1.91 5.66 -8.84
CA GLU A 135 2.69 4.92 -7.86
C GLU A 135 2.01 3.59 -7.53
N MET A 136 2.74 2.50 -7.66
CA MET A 136 2.27 1.16 -7.33
C MET A 136 3.38 0.26 -6.82
N GLN A 137 3.01 -0.77 -6.09
CA GLN A 137 3.98 -1.70 -5.52
C GLN A 137 4.58 -2.60 -6.60
N GLN A 138 5.89 -2.52 -6.80
CA GLN A 138 6.64 -3.53 -7.52
C GLN A 138 6.56 -4.86 -6.77
N TRP A 139 6.64 -5.97 -7.52
CA TRP A 139 6.56 -7.30 -6.93
C TRP A 139 7.38 -8.33 -7.69
N LYS A 140 7.76 -9.39 -6.98
CA LYS A 140 8.33 -10.61 -7.59
C LYS A 140 7.97 -11.80 -6.69
N PRO A 141 7.72 -12.99 -7.26
CA PRO A 141 7.52 -14.19 -6.46
C PRO A 141 8.83 -14.57 -5.76
N CYS A 142 8.73 -15.09 -4.54
CA CYS A 142 9.86 -15.60 -3.79
C CYS A 142 9.46 -16.80 -2.94
N LEU A 143 10.42 -17.66 -2.66
CA LEU A 143 10.31 -18.72 -1.67
C LEU A 143 10.84 -18.16 -0.33
N LEU A 144 10.06 -18.27 0.72
CA LEU A 144 10.47 -17.85 2.06
C LEU A 144 10.99 -19.04 2.86
N ILE A 145 12.19 -18.90 3.39
CA ILE A 145 12.81 -19.85 4.31
C ILE A 145 13.10 -19.11 5.63
N ILE A 146 12.66 -19.66 6.75
CA ILE A 146 12.92 -19.11 8.09
C ILE A 146 13.57 -20.20 8.91
N ASN A 147 14.76 -19.95 9.43
CA ASN A 147 15.54 -20.91 10.24
C ASN A 147 15.68 -22.27 9.55
N GLY A 148 15.95 -22.27 8.24
CA GLY A 148 16.07 -23.49 7.44
C GLY A 148 14.75 -24.14 7.03
N GLU A 149 13.60 -23.69 7.54
CA GLU A 149 12.30 -24.23 7.19
C GLU A 149 11.64 -23.48 6.02
N ASN A 150 11.18 -24.22 5.04
CA ASN A 150 10.43 -23.69 3.90
C ASN A 150 9.02 -23.27 4.34
N ARG A 151 8.71 -21.99 4.23
CA ARG A 151 7.40 -21.39 4.56
C ARG A 151 6.49 -21.22 3.33
N GLY A 152 6.95 -21.64 2.15
CA GLY A 152 6.18 -21.63 0.90
C GLY A 152 6.41 -20.38 0.04
N LEU A 153 5.51 -20.22 -0.93
CA LEU A 153 5.56 -19.11 -1.88
C LEU A 153 5.01 -17.82 -1.24
N TYR A 154 5.73 -16.75 -1.48
CA TYR A 154 5.40 -15.38 -1.08
C TYR A 154 5.63 -14.42 -2.24
N GLN A 155 5.25 -13.18 -2.02
CA GLN A 155 5.55 -12.06 -2.90
C GLN A 155 6.51 -11.11 -2.18
N LEU A 156 7.72 -10.95 -2.72
CA LEU A 156 8.55 -9.81 -2.35
C LEU A 156 7.91 -8.56 -2.95
N ARG A 157 7.61 -7.57 -2.11
CA ARG A 157 6.89 -6.34 -2.50
C ARG A 157 7.66 -5.11 -2.07
N ASP A 158 7.63 -4.11 -2.93
CA ASP A 158 8.02 -2.78 -2.52
C ASP A 158 7.07 -2.22 -1.44
N LYS A 159 7.55 -1.33 -0.61
CA LYS A 159 6.74 -0.71 0.46
C LYS A 159 6.58 0.78 0.19
N ILE A 160 5.44 1.18 -0.38
CA ILE A 160 5.18 2.60 -0.65
C ILE A 160 4.99 3.37 0.65
N ASN A 161 5.93 4.27 0.92
CA ASN A 161 5.99 5.16 2.06
C ASN A 161 6.84 6.39 1.69
N LYS A 162 7.13 7.27 2.64
CA LYS A 162 7.95 8.46 2.39
C LYS A 162 9.33 8.17 1.79
N TYR A 163 9.97 7.07 2.16
CA TYR A 163 11.28 6.69 1.61
C TYR A 163 11.18 6.19 0.18
N TYR A 164 10.10 5.47 -0.14
CA TYR A 164 9.79 5.10 -1.52
C TYR A 164 9.68 6.34 -2.39
N LEU A 165 8.81 7.29 -2.01
CA LEU A 165 8.59 8.51 -2.78
C LEU A 165 9.83 9.40 -2.83
N SER A 166 10.59 9.48 -1.72
CA SER A 166 11.86 10.20 -1.65
C SER A 166 12.88 9.69 -2.67
N GLU A 167 13.08 8.38 -2.72
CA GLU A 167 14.05 7.76 -3.64
C GLU A 167 13.56 7.77 -5.09
N THR A 168 12.26 7.61 -5.32
CA THR A 168 11.70 7.59 -6.68
C THR A 168 11.71 8.98 -7.32
N HIS A 169 11.46 10.02 -6.52
CA HIS A 169 11.33 11.40 -7.00
C HIS A 169 12.51 12.30 -6.63
N GLU A 170 13.58 11.74 -6.08
CA GLU A 170 14.81 12.46 -5.68
C GLU A 170 14.51 13.67 -4.77
N GLN A 171 13.61 13.47 -3.80
CA GLN A 171 13.17 14.49 -2.85
C GLN A 171 13.49 14.13 -1.41
N SER A 172 13.69 15.15 -0.56
CA SER A 172 13.74 14.92 0.89
C SER A 172 12.43 14.36 1.41
N THR A 173 12.48 13.42 2.36
CA THR A 173 11.28 12.88 3.03
C THR A 173 10.44 13.95 3.74
N GLU A 174 11.03 15.10 4.06
CA GLU A 174 10.37 16.25 4.70
C GLU A 174 9.47 17.01 3.73
N ASN A 175 9.78 16.93 2.42
CA ASN A 175 9.00 17.55 1.36
C ASN A 175 7.80 16.71 0.91
N ILE A 176 7.66 15.50 1.43
CA ILE A 176 6.64 14.55 0.98
C ILE A 176 5.46 14.57 1.96
N ASN A 177 4.27 14.82 1.43
CA ASN A 177 3.02 14.66 2.17
C ASN A 177 2.32 13.39 1.72
N ILE A 178 1.83 12.60 2.66
CA ILE A 178 1.06 11.39 2.43
C ILE A 178 -0.13 11.38 3.38
N LEU A 179 -1.32 11.23 2.83
CA LEU A 179 -2.57 11.12 3.60
C LEU A 179 -3.25 9.79 3.30
N ASN A 180 -4.01 9.27 4.26
CA ASN A 180 -4.84 8.09 4.05
C ASN A 180 -6.26 8.46 3.54
N ALA A 181 -7.13 7.45 3.40
CA ALA A 181 -8.51 7.60 2.94
C ALA A 181 -9.34 8.63 3.71
N ARG A 182 -9.01 8.88 4.96
CA ARG A 182 -9.72 9.84 5.85
C ARG A 182 -9.06 11.21 5.90
N GLY A 183 -7.97 11.41 5.16
CA GLY A 183 -7.16 12.63 5.23
C GLY A 183 -6.22 12.68 6.44
N GLU A 184 -6.08 11.58 7.19
CA GLU A 184 -5.12 11.49 8.29
C GLU A 184 -3.69 11.47 7.75
N VAL A 185 -2.82 12.24 8.40
CA VAL A 185 -1.43 12.42 7.96
C VAL A 185 -0.61 11.16 8.26
N LEU A 186 -0.06 10.53 7.23
CA LEU A 186 0.91 9.44 7.32
C LEU A 186 2.35 9.97 7.25
N ASN A 187 2.57 11.10 6.58
CA ASN A 187 3.81 11.87 6.56
C ASN A 187 3.51 13.31 6.12
N GLY A 188 4.30 14.28 6.59
CA GLY A 188 4.21 15.68 6.20
C GLY A 188 2.98 16.40 6.78
N LYS A 189 2.23 17.11 5.94
CA LYS A 189 1.13 18.01 6.32
C LYS A 189 -0.11 17.76 5.45
N SER A 190 -1.28 18.13 5.97
CA SER A 190 -2.59 18.02 5.29
C SER A 190 -3.25 19.35 4.93
N ASP A 191 -2.74 20.47 5.42
CA ASP A 191 -3.40 21.79 5.35
C ASP A 191 -3.77 22.14 3.90
N MET A 192 -2.82 22.04 2.97
CA MET A 192 -3.06 22.36 1.56
C MET A 192 -4.02 21.38 0.86
N PHE A 193 -4.10 20.15 1.32
CA PHE A 193 -5.07 19.20 0.81
C PHE A 193 -6.48 19.59 1.24
N PHE A 194 -6.66 19.90 2.51
CA PHE A 194 -7.98 20.28 3.02
C PHE A 194 -8.42 21.66 2.55
N GLU A 195 -7.51 22.62 2.36
CA GLU A 195 -7.82 23.88 1.68
C GLU A 195 -8.38 23.63 0.28
N PHE A 196 -7.69 22.81 -0.53
CA PHE A 196 -8.16 22.40 -1.86
C PHE A 196 -9.50 21.67 -1.78
N TYR A 197 -9.60 20.63 -0.92
CA TYR A 197 -10.79 19.81 -0.79
C TYR A 197 -12.02 20.63 -0.37
N ASN A 198 -11.90 21.45 0.65
CA ASN A 198 -13.00 22.27 1.15
C ASN A 198 -13.47 23.29 0.10
N THR A 199 -12.53 23.92 -0.61
CA THR A 199 -12.88 24.83 -1.73
C THR A 199 -13.57 24.08 -2.86
N LEU A 200 -13.13 22.86 -3.15
CA LEU A 200 -13.71 22.04 -4.23
C LEU A 200 -15.15 21.66 -3.97
N ILE A 201 -15.49 21.28 -2.73
CA ILE A 201 -16.84 20.84 -2.34
C ILE A 201 -17.75 21.98 -1.89
N ASP A 202 -17.26 23.21 -1.82
CA ASP A 202 -18.07 24.35 -1.44
C ASP A 202 -19.06 24.68 -2.57
N SER A 203 -20.36 24.54 -2.27
CA SER A 203 -21.45 24.81 -3.20
C SER A 203 -21.59 26.29 -3.54
N ALA A 204 -21.06 27.20 -2.69
CA ALA A 204 -21.07 28.63 -2.96
C ALA A 204 -20.04 29.06 -4.02
N PHE A 205 -19.13 28.16 -4.42
CA PHE A 205 -18.10 28.42 -5.42
C PHE A 205 -18.61 28.11 -6.83
N GLU A 206 -19.39 29.04 -7.41
CA GLU A 206 -20.16 28.84 -8.64
C GLU A 206 -19.36 29.07 -9.95
N ASN A 207 -18.13 29.56 -9.90
CA ASN A 207 -17.37 29.89 -11.11
C ASN A 207 -16.61 28.68 -11.66
N ASP A 208 -17.20 27.97 -12.60
CA ASP A 208 -16.64 26.78 -13.25
C ASP A 208 -15.22 26.99 -13.83
N SER A 209 -14.94 28.18 -14.39
CA SER A 209 -13.62 28.47 -14.97
C SER A 209 -12.53 28.57 -13.90
N ILE A 210 -12.83 29.22 -12.77
CA ILE A 210 -11.88 29.35 -11.66
C ILE A 210 -11.74 27.98 -10.95
N LYS A 211 -12.85 27.26 -10.75
CA LYS A 211 -12.86 25.90 -10.17
C LYS A 211 -12.03 24.93 -11.01
N THR A 212 -12.20 24.97 -12.32
CA THR A 212 -11.39 24.17 -13.27
C THR A 212 -9.90 24.45 -13.14
N LYS A 213 -9.48 25.71 -13.15
CA LYS A 213 -8.07 26.10 -12.99
C LYS A 213 -7.50 25.67 -11.64
N MET A 214 -8.26 25.81 -10.57
CA MET A 214 -7.85 25.37 -9.23
C MET A 214 -7.62 23.85 -9.21
N ILE A 215 -8.55 23.07 -9.77
CA ILE A 215 -8.42 21.61 -9.88
C ILE A 215 -7.17 21.25 -10.67
N GLU A 216 -6.99 21.82 -11.86
CA GLU A 216 -5.83 21.52 -12.71
C GLU A 216 -4.48 21.89 -12.08
N ASN A 217 -4.45 22.89 -11.22
CA ASN A 217 -3.24 23.29 -10.51
C ASN A 217 -2.93 22.44 -9.28
N LYS A 218 -3.95 21.86 -8.64
CA LYS A 218 -3.80 21.17 -7.35
C LYS A 218 -3.94 19.64 -7.45
N LEU A 219 -4.63 19.15 -8.48
CA LEU A 219 -4.93 17.73 -8.66
C LEU A 219 -4.34 17.24 -9.98
N ASP A 220 -3.67 16.10 -9.95
CA ASP A 220 -3.37 15.34 -11.16
C ASP A 220 -4.62 14.54 -11.56
N VAL A 221 -5.45 15.18 -12.40
CA VAL A 221 -6.74 14.62 -12.81
C VAL A 221 -6.57 13.32 -13.60
N GLN A 222 -5.51 13.22 -14.41
CA GLN A 222 -5.23 12.00 -15.18
C GLN A 222 -4.91 10.84 -14.24
N ASN A 223 -3.98 11.03 -13.30
CA ASN A 223 -3.66 10.02 -12.28
C ASN A 223 -4.91 9.62 -11.48
N PHE A 224 -5.74 10.59 -11.10
CA PHE A 224 -6.97 10.32 -10.36
C PHE A 224 -7.94 9.44 -11.13
N PHE A 225 -8.18 9.74 -12.41
CA PHE A 225 -9.08 8.96 -13.25
C PHE A 225 -8.52 7.57 -13.59
N GLU A 226 -7.23 7.45 -13.83
CA GLU A 226 -6.56 6.16 -14.00
C GLU A 226 -6.69 5.29 -12.75
N TYR A 227 -6.46 5.87 -11.57
CA TYR A 227 -6.66 5.20 -10.29
C TYR A 227 -8.08 4.66 -10.12
N LEU A 228 -9.10 5.52 -10.35
CA LEU A 228 -10.50 5.14 -10.26
C LEU A 228 -10.84 4.03 -11.26
N THR A 229 -10.34 4.14 -12.49
CA THR A 229 -10.59 3.15 -13.55
C THR A 229 -10.05 1.78 -13.15
N VAL A 230 -8.84 1.69 -12.61
CA VAL A 230 -8.25 0.42 -12.18
C VAL A 230 -9.05 -0.20 -11.04
N GLU A 231 -9.39 0.57 -10.02
CA GLU A 231 -10.17 0.12 -8.86
C GLU A 231 -11.56 -0.38 -9.25
N MET A 232 -12.23 0.36 -10.15
CA MET A 232 -13.56 0.01 -10.66
C MET A 232 -13.52 -1.21 -11.57
N TYR A 233 -12.51 -1.32 -12.45
CA TYR A 233 -12.33 -2.47 -13.33
C TYR A 233 -12.07 -3.74 -12.53
N ALA A 234 -11.23 -3.67 -11.52
CA ALA A 234 -10.94 -4.78 -10.61
C ALA A 234 -12.15 -5.14 -9.72
N ALA A 235 -13.19 -4.29 -9.66
CA ALA A 235 -14.32 -4.40 -8.74
C ALA A 235 -13.87 -4.64 -7.29
N ASN A 236 -12.86 -3.88 -6.83
CA ASN A 236 -12.33 -3.99 -5.48
C ASN A 236 -13.42 -3.60 -4.47
N ILE A 237 -13.71 -4.49 -3.52
CA ILE A 237 -14.77 -4.27 -2.52
C ILE A 237 -14.28 -3.56 -1.27
N ASP A 238 -12.97 -3.63 -0.97
CA ASP A 238 -12.35 -2.98 0.20
C ASP A 238 -11.72 -1.63 -0.15
N TRP A 239 -12.33 -0.96 -1.11
CA TRP A 239 -11.90 0.33 -1.62
C TRP A 239 -12.96 1.41 -1.37
N GLY A 240 -12.50 2.66 -1.31
CA GLY A 240 -13.35 3.84 -1.10
C GLY A 240 -13.38 4.31 0.35
N ASN A 241 -13.39 3.42 1.33
CA ASN A 241 -13.25 3.76 2.76
C ASN A 241 -11.88 3.38 3.34
N ASN A 242 -11.25 2.36 2.75
CA ASN A 242 -9.92 1.87 3.09
C ASN A 242 -9.01 1.92 1.85
N ASN A 243 -7.76 1.56 2.03
CA ASN A 243 -6.80 1.29 0.95
C ASN A 243 -6.62 2.47 -0.03
N ILE A 244 -6.78 3.70 0.46
CA ILE A 244 -6.52 4.92 -0.29
C ILE A 244 -5.34 5.64 0.35
N LYS A 245 -4.40 6.06 -0.49
CA LYS A 245 -3.36 7.03 -0.16
C LYS A 245 -3.30 8.09 -1.24
N VAL A 246 -3.18 9.32 -0.79
CA VAL A 246 -2.89 10.46 -1.64
C VAL A 246 -1.58 11.08 -1.20
N TRP A 247 -0.84 11.63 -2.15
CA TRP A 247 0.45 12.22 -1.86
C TRP A 247 0.76 13.41 -2.76
N ASN A 248 1.65 14.26 -2.31
CA ASN A 248 2.29 15.28 -3.13
C ASN A 248 3.69 15.63 -2.60
N ILE A 249 4.40 16.44 -3.35
CA ILE A 249 5.67 17.05 -2.96
C ILE A 249 5.45 18.54 -2.74
N THR A 250 5.96 19.06 -1.63
CA THR A 250 5.98 20.48 -1.32
C THR A 250 7.37 20.87 -0.87
N ASN A 251 8.07 21.68 -1.64
CA ASN A 251 9.35 22.24 -1.28
C ASN A 251 9.32 23.77 -1.34
N ALA A 252 10.44 24.42 -1.07
CA ALA A 252 10.52 25.88 -1.04
C ALA A 252 10.27 26.56 -2.41
N VAL A 253 10.35 25.81 -3.49
CA VAL A 253 10.30 26.32 -4.88
C VAL A 253 8.96 25.98 -5.55
N ASP A 254 8.43 24.76 -5.29
CA ASP A 254 7.25 24.24 -5.97
C ASP A 254 6.41 23.33 -5.08
N THR A 255 5.14 23.18 -5.47
CA THR A 255 4.19 22.24 -4.88
C THR A 255 3.59 21.40 -5.98
N SER A 256 3.90 20.10 -6.00
CA SER A 256 3.32 19.20 -6.98
C SER A 256 1.82 18.99 -6.75
N LYS A 257 1.15 18.48 -7.79
CA LYS A 257 -0.27 18.13 -7.71
C LYS A 257 -0.48 16.92 -6.80
N TRP A 258 -1.64 16.82 -6.18
CA TRP A 258 -2.05 15.65 -5.44
C TRP A 258 -2.31 14.48 -6.37
N ARG A 259 -1.79 13.30 -6.01
CA ARG A 259 -1.83 12.06 -6.78
C ARG A 259 -2.28 10.91 -5.90
N TRP A 260 -2.92 9.90 -6.48
CA TRP A 260 -3.31 8.65 -5.82
C TRP A 260 -2.27 7.57 -6.02
N ILE A 261 -2.22 6.65 -5.06
CA ILE A 261 -1.34 5.49 -5.03
C ILE A 261 -2.19 4.23 -5.14
N LEU A 262 -1.82 3.33 -6.04
CA LEU A 262 -2.48 2.03 -6.19
C LEU A 262 -1.82 0.98 -5.30
N TYR A 263 -2.58 0.44 -4.36
CA TYR A 263 -2.09 -0.62 -3.47
C TYR A 263 -3.26 -1.35 -2.80
N ASP A 264 -3.01 -2.61 -2.37
CA ASP A 264 -3.92 -3.43 -1.58
C ASP A 264 -5.24 -3.76 -2.28
N ILE A 265 -5.13 -4.29 -3.52
CA ILE A 265 -6.26 -4.65 -4.39
C ILE A 265 -6.56 -6.15 -4.29
N ASP A 266 -6.30 -6.77 -3.15
CA ASP A 266 -6.46 -8.20 -2.94
C ASP A 266 -7.93 -8.65 -2.79
N ASN A 267 -8.85 -7.71 -2.53
CA ASN A 267 -10.29 -7.96 -2.45
C ASN A 267 -11.04 -7.65 -3.75
N SER A 268 -10.46 -8.06 -4.89
CA SER A 268 -10.96 -7.78 -6.24
C SER A 268 -11.34 -9.05 -7.02
N TYR A 269 -11.85 -8.88 -8.25
CA TYR A 269 -12.17 -9.95 -9.19
C TYR A 269 -13.06 -11.06 -8.59
N ASN A 270 -14.24 -10.67 -8.10
CA ASN A 270 -15.16 -11.60 -7.45
C ASN A 270 -14.50 -12.31 -6.25
N PHE A 271 -13.93 -11.52 -5.34
CA PHE A 271 -13.34 -12.05 -4.11
C PHE A 271 -14.33 -12.97 -3.38
N PRO A 272 -13.94 -14.15 -2.90
CA PRO A 272 -14.84 -15.11 -2.25
C PRO A 272 -15.60 -14.50 -1.06
N GLY A 273 -16.91 -14.67 -1.05
CA GLY A 273 -17.82 -14.03 -0.09
C GLY A 273 -18.29 -12.61 -0.47
N ALA A 274 -17.72 -12.02 -1.54
CA ALA A 274 -18.26 -10.80 -2.11
C ALA A 274 -19.47 -11.09 -3.00
N THR A 275 -20.34 -10.09 -3.13
CA THR A 275 -21.47 -10.14 -4.07
C THR A 275 -21.13 -9.53 -5.43
N THR A 276 -19.84 -9.30 -5.70
CA THR A 276 -19.37 -8.72 -6.95
C THR A 276 -19.27 -9.77 -8.05
N THR A 277 -19.69 -9.40 -9.27
CA THR A 277 -19.58 -10.22 -10.48
C THR A 277 -19.08 -9.34 -11.61
N TYR A 278 -18.86 -9.91 -12.79
CA TYR A 278 -18.53 -9.14 -14.00
C TYR A 278 -19.59 -8.09 -14.37
N SER A 279 -20.83 -8.23 -13.88
CA SER A 279 -21.92 -7.28 -14.07
C SER A 279 -22.06 -6.25 -12.95
N THR A 280 -21.16 -6.25 -11.98
CA THR A 280 -21.21 -5.30 -10.86
C THR A 280 -20.96 -3.88 -11.34
N ASN A 281 -21.89 -2.97 -11.02
CA ASN A 281 -21.70 -1.56 -11.27
C ASN A 281 -20.81 -0.95 -10.17
N SER A 282 -19.50 -0.96 -10.39
CA SER A 282 -18.49 -0.48 -9.43
C SER A 282 -18.62 1.02 -9.17
N ILE A 283 -18.99 1.82 -10.17
CA ILE A 283 -19.24 3.26 -10.02
C ILE A 283 -20.35 3.49 -9.00
N LYS A 284 -21.49 2.79 -9.17
CA LYS A 284 -22.62 2.92 -8.25
C LYS A 284 -22.25 2.49 -6.81
N SER A 285 -21.42 1.48 -6.66
CA SER A 285 -20.92 1.04 -5.35
C SER A 285 -19.99 2.06 -4.74
N PHE A 286 -19.10 2.65 -5.52
CA PHE A 286 -18.18 3.69 -5.10
C PHE A 286 -18.92 4.96 -4.64
N LEU A 287 -19.88 5.44 -5.41
CA LEU A 287 -20.65 6.66 -5.10
C LEU A 287 -21.50 6.55 -3.82
N LYS A 288 -21.76 5.34 -3.33
CA LYS A 288 -22.43 5.14 -2.03
C LYS A 288 -21.50 5.32 -0.82
N LYS A 289 -20.20 5.37 -1.05
CA LYS A 289 -19.21 5.56 0.02
C LYS A 289 -19.20 7.04 0.43
N ILE A 290 -19.17 7.29 1.72
CA ILE A 290 -19.05 8.66 2.28
C ILE A 290 -17.59 8.88 2.66
N ASN A 291 -16.82 9.46 1.74
CA ASN A 291 -15.39 9.68 1.91
C ASN A 291 -14.90 10.82 1.00
N ILE A 292 -13.68 11.27 1.22
CA ILE A 292 -13.00 12.33 0.46
C ILE A 292 -12.96 12.00 -1.03
N THR A 293 -12.54 10.79 -1.42
CA THR A 293 -12.34 10.40 -2.83
C THR A 293 -13.65 10.41 -3.64
N PRO A 294 -14.77 9.82 -3.20
CA PRO A 294 -16.07 9.97 -3.87
C PRO A 294 -16.55 11.42 -3.96
N ASN A 295 -16.30 12.25 -2.95
CA ASN A 295 -16.71 13.66 -2.97
C ASN A 295 -15.91 14.45 -4.02
N ILE A 296 -14.60 14.22 -4.13
CA ILE A 296 -13.78 14.81 -5.19
C ILE A 296 -14.32 14.38 -6.57
N PHE A 297 -14.57 13.08 -6.76
CA PHE A 297 -15.13 12.58 -8.03
C PHE A 297 -16.46 13.25 -8.38
N ASN A 298 -17.40 13.34 -7.43
CA ASN A 298 -18.70 13.99 -7.66
C ASN A 298 -18.51 15.45 -8.09
N ALA A 299 -17.64 16.21 -7.39
CA ALA A 299 -17.37 17.62 -7.73
C ALA A 299 -16.72 17.77 -9.13
N LEU A 300 -15.87 16.83 -9.56
CA LEU A 300 -15.33 16.83 -10.92
C LEU A 300 -16.42 16.52 -11.96
N MET A 301 -17.35 15.60 -11.67
CA MET A 301 -18.42 15.23 -12.60
C MET A 301 -19.48 16.33 -12.83
N GLU A 302 -19.52 17.35 -11.98
CA GLU A 302 -20.34 18.55 -12.19
C GLU A 302 -19.75 19.47 -13.27
N ILE A 303 -18.45 19.36 -13.56
CA ILE A 303 -17.74 20.20 -14.56
C ILE A 303 -17.70 19.46 -15.89
N PRO A 304 -18.31 19.99 -16.97
CA PRO A 304 -18.42 19.31 -18.28
C PRO A 304 -17.08 18.80 -18.83
N LYS A 305 -16.00 19.58 -18.66
CA LYS A 305 -14.65 19.20 -19.09
C LYS A 305 -14.19 17.88 -18.48
N PHE A 306 -14.29 17.73 -17.17
CA PHE A 306 -13.81 16.53 -16.48
C PHE A 306 -14.76 15.34 -16.67
N LYS A 307 -16.05 15.62 -16.78
CA LYS A 307 -17.05 14.59 -17.12
C LYS A 307 -16.83 14.00 -18.53
N GLN A 308 -16.34 14.77 -19.46
CA GLN A 308 -16.01 14.29 -20.81
C GLN A 308 -14.66 13.54 -20.84
N GLN A 309 -13.75 13.89 -19.96
CA GLN A 309 -12.42 13.27 -19.84
C GLN A 309 -12.52 11.87 -19.21
N PHE A 310 -13.40 11.68 -18.20
CA PHE A 310 -13.65 10.40 -17.55
C PHE A 310 -14.51 9.48 -18.41
#